data_7a36089ebafccf5257a5b848f4c16fdd
#
_entry.id   7a36089ebafccf5257a5b848f4c16fdd
#
_cell.length_a   1.000
_cell.length_b   1.000
_cell.length_c   1.000
_cell.angle_alpha   90.00
_cell.angle_beta   90.00
_cell.angle_gamma   90.00
#
_symmetry.space_group_name_H-M   'P 1'
#
loop_
_entity.id
_entity.type
_entity.pdbx_description
1 polymer ?
#
loop_
_entity_poly.entity_id
_entity_poly.type
_entity_poly.pdbx_seq_one_letter_code
_entity_poly.pdbx_strand_id
1 'polypeptide(L)'
;MKRQPVSRHQNFGNQTIIERFPDCRVFLCTPIQSGSVSHNDLNLKKIAVLREICNAFSVPVIDCYSECGIKAEDEVWEERGRYLKDGLHPDVEGQQLMGQYIAKKIQDYLTVVLCSKSLL
;
A
#
# COMPACT_ATOMS: atom_id res chain seq x y z
N MET A 1 -0.72 0.87 -31.30
CA MET A 1 -0.17 2.03 -30.57
C MET A 1 0.72 1.54 -29.45
N LYS A 2 1.98 1.81 -29.54
CA LYS A 2 2.91 1.39 -28.49
C LYS A 2 2.66 2.23 -27.26
N ARG A 3 2.25 1.61 -26.16
CA ARG A 3 2.29 2.26 -24.89
C ARG A 3 3.69 2.79 -24.63
N GLN A 4 3.79 4.08 -24.42
CA GLN A 4 5.02 4.64 -23.91
C GLN A 4 5.31 3.97 -22.57
N PRO A 5 6.48 3.34 -22.37
CA PRO A 5 6.76 2.76 -21.09
C PRO A 5 6.78 3.87 -20.04
N VAL A 6 5.83 3.80 -19.13
CA VAL A 6 5.97 4.46 -17.84
C VAL A 6 7.32 4.00 -17.34
N SER A 7 8.23 4.88 -17.08
CA SER A 7 9.65 4.62 -16.92
C SER A 7 9.98 3.18 -16.54
N ARG A 8 10.85 2.53 -17.25
CA ARG A 8 11.28 1.13 -17.02
C ARG A 8 11.56 0.82 -15.55
N HIS A 9 11.96 1.81 -14.76
CA HIS A 9 12.26 1.65 -13.34
C HIS A 9 11.01 1.39 -12.48
N GLN A 10 9.87 1.97 -12.84
CA GLN A 10 8.64 1.80 -12.07
C GLN A 10 7.96 0.47 -12.34
N ASN A 11 8.15 -0.09 -13.54
CA ASN A 11 7.56 -1.37 -13.94
C ASN A 11 8.46 -2.57 -13.61
N PHE A 12 9.75 -2.33 -13.42
CA PHE A 12 10.76 -3.38 -13.31
C PHE A 12 10.47 -4.33 -12.14
N GLY A 13 10.07 -3.82 -10.99
CA GLY A 13 9.76 -4.65 -9.83
C GLY A 13 8.59 -5.60 -10.08
N ASN A 14 7.50 -5.09 -10.64
CA ASN A 14 6.31 -5.88 -10.94
C ASN A 14 6.58 -6.90 -12.05
N GLN A 15 7.28 -6.51 -13.10
CA GLN A 15 7.65 -7.41 -14.19
C GLN A 15 8.51 -8.56 -13.70
N THR A 16 9.53 -8.27 -12.88
CA THR A 16 10.42 -9.28 -12.35
C THR A 16 9.69 -10.27 -11.42
N ILE A 17 8.79 -9.78 -10.59
CA ILE A 17 8.00 -10.65 -9.70
C ILE A 17 7.09 -11.57 -10.52
N ILE A 18 6.38 -11.04 -11.50
CA ILE A 18 5.44 -11.80 -12.32
C ILE A 18 6.19 -12.84 -13.16
N GLU A 19 7.33 -12.48 -13.73
CA GLU A 19 8.15 -13.42 -14.52
C GLU A 19 8.69 -14.57 -13.67
N ARG A 20 9.12 -14.25 -12.44
CA ARG A 20 9.74 -15.22 -11.55
C ARG A 20 8.71 -16.08 -10.79
N PHE A 21 7.54 -15.50 -10.53
CA PHE A 21 6.45 -16.14 -9.78
C PHE A 21 5.11 -15.93 -10.49
N PRO A 22 4.91 -16.60 -11.64
CA PRO A 22 3.72 -16.32 -12.47
C PRO A 22 2.39 -16.65 -11.80
N ASP A 23 2.38 -17.52 -10.79
CA ASP A 23 1.18 -17.86 -10.03
C ASP A 23 0.97 -16.95 -8.80
N CYS A 24 1.86 -15.99 -8.61
CA CYS A 24 1.83 -15.07 -7.48
C CYS A 24 0.76 -13.97 -7.68
N ARG A 25 0.06 -13.62 -6.61
CA ARG A 25 -0.80 -12.44 -6.58
C ARG A 25 -0.02 -11.30 -5.98
N VAL A 26 0.04 -10.18 -6.70
CA VAL A 26 0.78 -9.00 -6.28
C VAL A 26 -0.20 -7.93 -5.80
N PHE A 27 0.06 -7.40 -4.61
CA PHE A 27 -0.64 -6.25 -4.04
C PHE A 27 0.38 -5.17 -3.76
N LEU A 28 -0.03 -3.92 -3.89
CA LEU A 28 0.80 -2.79 -3.50
C LEU A 28 0.19 -2.09 -2.30
N CYS A 29 0.97 -1.94 -1.24
CA CYS A 29 0.57 -1.17 -0.07
C CYS A 29 1.10 0.26 -0.21
N THR A 30 0.25 1.26 0.02
CA THR A 30 0.70 2.65 0.07
C THR A 30 1.52 2.89 1.33
N PRO A 31 2.36 3.93 1.35
CA PRO A 31 2.96 4.41 2.60
C PRO A 31 1.87 4.80 3.61
N ILE A 32 2.21 4.79 4.88
CA ILE A 32 1.36 5.26 5.97
C ILE A 32 1.54 6.76 6.19
N GLN A 33 0.62 7.38 6.92
CA GLN A 33 0.80 8.74 7.40
C GLN A 33 1.88 8.79 8.48
N SER A 34 2.59 9.89 8.53
CA SER A 34 3.60 10.18 9.56
C SER A 34 3.24 11.46 10.31
N GLY A 35 4.00 11.78 11.35
CA GLY A 35 3.85 13.04 12.07
C GLY A 35 4.38 14.26 11.30
N SER A 36 5.00 14.08 10.15
CA SER A 36 5.58 15.16 9.36
C SER A 36 4.68 15.56 8.20
N VAL A 37 4.23 16.81 8.18
CA VAL A 37 3.39 17.34 7.10
C VAL A 37 4.09 17.27 5.74
N SER A 38 5.35 17.68 5.68
CA SER A 38 6.11 17.68 4.42
C SER A 38 6.31 16.26 3.88
N HIS A 39 6.54 15.30 4.76
CA HIS A 39 6.68 13.89 4.39
C HIS A 39 5.36 13.33 3.85
N ASN A 40 4.24 13.66 4.49
CA ASN A 40 2.93 13.24 4.03
C ASN A 40 2.56 13.85 2.69
N ASP A 41 2.86 15.13 2.48
CA ASP A 41 2.62 15.79 1.19
C ASP A 41 3.39 15.12 0.06
N LEU A 42 4.65 14.76 0.31
CA LEU A 42 5.47 14.03 -0.66
C LEU A 42 4.91 12.63 -0.92
N ASN A 43 4.47 11.93 0.12
CA ASN A 43 3.88 10.61 -0.01
C ASN A 43 2.56 10.63 -0.81
N LEU A 44 1.72 11.65 -0.62
CA LEU A 44 0.50 11.80 -1.41
C LEU A 44 0.79 11.91 -2.90
N LYS A 45 1.83 12.63 -3.28
CA LYS A 45 2.28 12.72 -4.67
C LYS A 45 2.76 11.38 -5.20
N LYS A 46 3.53 10.65 -4.41
CA LYS A 46 4.00 9.30 -4.76
C LYS A 46 2.83 8.32 -4.91
N ILE A 47 1.87 8.38 -4.01
CA ILE A 47 0.68 7.50 -4.04
C ILE A 47 -0.11 7.73 -5.32
N ALA A 48 -0.29 8.97 -5.75
CA ALA A 48 -0.98 9.27 -7.00
C ALA A 48 -0.31 8.59 -8.20
N VAL A 49 1.01 8.66 -8.29
CA VAL A 49 1.79 7.98 -9.35
C VAL A 49 1.68 6.46 -9.23
N LEU A 50 1.81 5.91 -8.02
CA LEU A 50 1.69 4.48 -7.79
C LEU A 50 0.33 3.93 -8.19
N ARG A 51 -0.75 4.68 -7.93
CA ARG A 51 -2.11 4.29 -8.35
C ARG A 51 -2.24 4.24 -9.86
N GLU A 52 -1.69 5.20 -10.57
CA GLU A 52 -1.70 5.16 -12.04
C GLU A 52 -1.00 3.91 -12.58
N ILE A 53 0.17 3.59 -12.03
CA ILE A 53 0.93 2.41 -12.44
C ILE A 53 0.14 1.14 -12.13
N CYS A 54 -0.38 1.03 -10.92
CA CYS A 54 -1.15 -0.15 -10.50
C CYS A 54 -2.40 -0.33 -11.33
N ASN A 55 -3.10 0.76 -11.66
CA ASN A 55 -4.28 0.70 -12.53
C ASN A 55 -3.90 0.20 -13.93
N ALA A 56 -2.76 0.62 -14.45
CA ALA A 56 -2.31 0.20 -15.78
C ALA A 56 -1.99 -1.30 -15.85
N PHE A 57 -1.57 -1.91 -14.73
CA PHE A 57 -1.17 -3.32 -14.67
C PHE A 57 -2.16 -4.21 -13.90
N SER A 58 -3.32 -3.68 -13.53
CA SER A 58 -4.33 -4.41 -12.74
C SER A 58 -3.80 -4.95 -11.42
N VAL A 59 -2.96 -4.18 -10.76
CA VAL A 59 -2.43 -4.51 -9.42
C VAL A 59 -3.32 -3.85 -8.38
N PRO A 60 -3.95 -4.64 -7.47
CA PRO A 60 -4.74 -4.07 -6.39
C PRO A 60 -3.90 -3.24 -5.43
N VAL A 61 -4.40 -2.08 -5.04
CA VAL A 61 -3.76 -1.18 -4.08
C VAL A 61 -4.42 -1.32 -2.72
N ILE A 62 -3.60 -1.56 -1.70
CA ILE A 62 -4.04 -1.54 -0.30
C ILE A 62 -3.68 -0.16 0.25
N ASP A 63 -4.70 0.66 0.51
CA ASP A 63 -4.54 2.06 0.89
C ASP A 63 -4.28 2.22 2.39
N CYS A 64 -3.07 1.89 2.81
CA CYS A 64 -2.65 2.07 4.19
C CYS A 64 -2.66 3.54 4.62
N TYR A 65 -2.36 4.46 3.71
CA TYR A 65 -2.32 5.89 4.00
C TYR A 65 -3.66 6.40 4.55
N SER A 66 -4.75 6.03 3.89
CA SER A 66 -6.08 6.55 4.22
C SER A 66 -6.85 5.67 5.20
N GLU A 67 -6.55 4.38 5.28
CA GLU A 67 -7.47 3.43 5.91
C GLU A 67 -6.87 2.54 7.01
N CYS A 68 -5.56 2.49 7.19
CA CYS A 68 -4.99 1.56 8.18
C CYS A 68 -5.20 2.00 9.64
N GLY A 69 -5.59 3.23 9.87
CA GLY A 69 -5.90 3.74 11.22
C GLY A 69 -4.76 4.53 11.87
N ILE A 70 -3.60 4.63 11.23
CA ILE A 70 -2.52 5.51 11.70
C ILE A 70 -2.77 6.90 11.11
N LYS A 71 -3.02 7.88 11.98
CA LYS A 71 -3.39 9.24 11.60
C LYS A 71 -2.29 10.22 11.96
N ALA A 72 -1.94 11.09 11.03
CA ALA A 72 -0.93 12.12 11.26
C ALA A 72 -1.21 12.95 12.52
N GLU A 73 -2.46 13.30 12.76
CA GLU A 73 -2.86 14.11 13.91
C GLU A 73 -2.60 13.45 15.27
N ASP A 74 -2.62 12.11 15.33
CA ASP A 74 -2.30 11.34 16.53
C ASP A 74 -0.79 11.22 16.76
N GLU A 75 0.03 11.57 15.77
CA GLU A 75 1.47 11.35 15.75
C GLU A 75 2.30 12.66 15.83
N VAL A 76 1.63 13.80 15.94
CA VAL A 76 2.26 15.14 15.95
C VAL A 76 2.84 15.51 17.32
N TRP A 77 2.58 14.75 18.35
CA TRP A 77 3.03 15.08 19.70
C TRP A 77 4.52 14.79 19.89
N GLU A 78 5.28 15.82 20.19
CA GLU A 78 6.74 15.78 20.30
C GLU A 78 7.31 14.67 21.20
N GLU A 79 6.53 14.11 22.11
CA GLU A 79 6.99 13.11 23.07
C GLU A 79 6.24 11.77 23.00
N ARG A 80 5.12 11.69 22.28
CA ARG A 80 4.29 10.47 22.26
C ARG A 80 3.47 10.37 20.99
N GLY A 81 4.06 9.91 19.94
CA GLY A 81 3.28 9.36 18.85
C GLY A 81 2.49 8.14 19.37
N ARG A 82 1.24 8.01 18.98
CA ARG A 82 0.39 6.90 19.41
C ARG A 82 0.91 5.56 18.89
N TYR A 83 1.30 5.52 17.63
CA TYR A 83 1.82 4.33 16.94
C TYR A 83 3.21 4.55 16.36
N LEU A 84 3.64 5.80 16.23
CA LEU A 84 4.92 6.19 15.66
C LEU A 84 5.70 6.99 16.71
N LYS A 85 6.46 6.35 17.56
CA LYS A 85 7.17 7.01 18.67
C LYS A 85 8.21 8.02 18.20
N ASP A 86 8.80 7.79 17.04
CA ASP A 86 9.72 8.73 16.39
C ASP A 86 9.04 9.60 15.33
N GLY A 87 7.71 9.51 15.21
CA GLY A 87 6.92 10.22 14.21
C GLY A 87 6.95 9.59 12.81
N LEU A 88 7.68 8.51 12.62
CA LEU A 88 7.88 7.90 11.30
C LEU A 88 7.71 6.38 11.30
N HIS A 89 8.32 5.66 12.21
CA HIS A 89 8.35 4.20 12.24
C HIS A 89 7.30 3.64 13.19
N PRO A 90 6.45 2.71 12.75
CA PRO A 90 5.45 2.11 13.62
C PRO A 90 6.09 1.27 14.71
N ASP A 91 5.57 1.43 15.92
CA ASP A 91 5.88 0.56 17.04
C ASP A 91 5.14 -0.78 16.90
N VAL A 92 5.21 -1.65 17.92
CA VAL A 92 4.57 -2.98 17.88
C VAL A 92 3.06 -2.86 17.66
N GLU A 93 2.39 -1.93 18.34
CA GLU A 93 0.94 -1.73 18.18
C GLU A 93 0.60 -1.20 16.80
N GLY A 94 1.40 -0.26 16.29
CA GLY A 94 1.25 0.26 14.93
C GLY A 94 1.44 -0.82 13.86
N GLN A 95 2.43 -1.67 14.04
CA GLN A 95 2.66 -2.81 13.14
C GLN A 95 1.50 -3.80 13.16
N GLN A 96 0.94 -4.08 14.33
CA GLN A 96 -0.24 -4.94 14.47
C GLN A 96 -1.46 -4.34 13.78
N LEU A 97 -1.68 -3.04 13.96
CA LEU A 97 -2.79 -2.33 13.33
C LEU A 97 -2.69 -2.38 11.80
N MET A 98 -1.51 -2.07 11.27
CA MET A 98 -1.25 -2.16 9.83
C MET A 98 -1.41 -3.60 9.32
N GLY A 99 -0.81 -4.55 10.01
CA GLY A 99 -0.83 -5.95 9.62
C GLY A 99 -2.24 -6.53 9.56
N GLN A 100 -3.08 -6.21 10.53
CA GLN A 100 -4.48 -6.62 10.55
C GLN A 100 -5.27 -6.03 9.38
N TYR A 101 -5.05 -4.75 9.09
CA TYR A 101 -5.70 -4.09 7.97
C TYR A 101 -5.28 -4.72 6.63
N ILE A 102 -3.98 -4.89 6.42
CA ILE A 102 -3.44 -5.50 5.19
C ILE A 102 -3.97 -6.93 5.02
N ALA A 103 -3.92 -7.74 6.07
CA ALA A 103 -4.38 -9.12 6.04
C ALA A 103 -5.86 -9.20 5.70
N LYS A 104 -6.68 -8.34 6.28
CA LYS A 104 -8.12 -8.29 5.99
C LYS A 104 -8.39 -7.93 4.53
N LYS A 105 -7.68 -6.95 3.99
CA LYS A 105 -7.85 -6.53 2.60
C LYS A 105 -7.46 -7.64 1.61
N ILE A 106 -6.37 -8.33 1.88
CA ILE A 106 -5.96 -9.49 1.07
C ILE A 106 -7.00 -10.60 1.16
N GLN A 107 -7.47 -10.90 2.37
CA GLN A 107 -8.48 -11.94 2.59
C GLN A 107 -9.79 -11.61 1.89
N ASP A 108 -10.27 -10.37 2.00
CA ASP A 108 -11.50 -9.92 1.33
C ASP A 108 -11.38 -10.08 -0.19
N TYR A 109 -10.25 -9.70 -0.76
CA TYR A 109 -9.98 -9.83 -2.19
C TYR A 109 -9.99 -11.31 -2.61
N LEU A 110 -9.29 -12.17 -1.90
CA LEU A 110 -9.23 -13.60 -2.21
C LEU A 110 -10.58 -14.28 -2.02
N THR A 111 -11.37 -13.89 -1.04
CA THR A 111 -12.71 -14.41 -0.79
C THR A 111 -13.64 -14.12 -1.96
N VAL A 112 -13.63 -12.90 -2.48
CA VAL A 112 -14.41 -12.51 -3.66
C VAL A 112 -14.01 -13.33 -4.88
N VAL A 113 -12.72 -13.50 -5.12
CA VAL A 113 -12.21 -14.31 -6.23
C VAL A 113 -12.63 -15.78 -6.10
N LEU A 114 -12.54 -16.37 -4.91
CA LEU A 114 -12.94 -17.74 -4.65
C LEU A 114 -14.45 -17.95 -4.81
N CYS A 115 -15.27 -17.01 -4.32
CA CYS A 115 -16.72 -17.06 -4.51
C CYS A 115 -17.08 -16.98 -5.99
N SER A 116 -16.43 -16.13 -6.77
CA SER A 116 -16.65 -16.03 -8.22
C SER A 116 -16.30 -17.35 -8.93
N LYS A 117 -15.25 -18.03 -8.52
CA LYS A 117 -14.86 -19.33 -9.07
C LYS A 117 -15.83 -20.44 -8.70
N SER A 118 -16.39 -20.42 -7.50
CA SER A 118 -17.34 -21.44 -7.05
C SER A 118 -18.71 -21.31 -7.70
N LEU A 119 -19.05 -20.14 -8.26
CA LEU A 119 -20.29 -19.91 -9.00
C LEU A 119 -20.18 -20.32 -10.48
N LEU A 120 -19.01 -20.59 -10.94
CA LEU A 120 -18.76 -21.06 -12.29
C LEU A 120 -18.67 -22.58 -12.36
#